data_9fae1d176e2e68d47d037d7b91d6feb6
#
_entry.id   9fae1d176e2e68d47d037d7b91d6feb6
#
_cell.length_a   1.000
_cell.length_b   1.000
_cell.length_c   1.000
_cell.angle_alpha   90.00
_cell.angle_beta   90.00
_cell.angle_gamma   90.00
#
_symmetry.space_group_name_H-M   'P 1'
#
loop_
_entity.id
_entity.type
_entity.pdbx_description
1 polymer ?
#
loop_
_entity_poly.entity_id
_entity_poly.type
_entity_poly.pdbx_seq_one_letter_code
_entity_poly.pdbx_strand_id
1 'polypeptide(L)'
;MRLIERIFVHCTASSQKWGVKELWDEFKRKGWKNPGYHYVITKDGAIHQMLPLEMVSNGVKGYNSTSINIAYVGGIDSKGKAVDNRTKEQKDSLVTLLKQLKKKYPNA
;
A
#
# COMPACT_ATOMS: atom_id res chain seq x y z
N MET A 1 21.02 0.80 -5.16
CA MET A 1 19.89 1.28 -4.34
C MET A 1 19.14 2.35 -5.11
N ARG A 2 17.80 2.28 -5.18
CA ARG A 2 17.05 3.34 -5.85
C ARG A 2 16.90 4.58 -4.95
N LEU A 3 16.82 5.74 -5.58
CA LEU A 3 16.53 6.99 -4.90
C LEU A 3 15.05 7.05 -4.55
N ILE A 4 14.71 7.31 -3.29
CA ILE A 4 13.35 7.44 -2.82
C ILE A 4 13.06 8.91 -2.51
N GLU A 5 12.18 9.49 -3.31
CA GLU A 5 11.79 10.90 -3.19
C GLU A 5 10.37 11.07 -2.64
N ARG A 6 9.56 10.01 -2.68
CA ARG A 6 8.14 10.08 -2.31
C ARG A 6 7.68 8.81 -1.62
N ILE A 7 6.72 8.97 -0.73
CA ILE A 7 5.96 7.86 -0.15
C ILE A 7 4.49 8.16 -0.44
N PHE A 8 3.85 7.32 -1.25
CA PHE A 8 2.43 7.45 -1.55
C PHE A 8 1.61 6.55 -0.63
N VAL A 9 0.51 7.09 -0.13
CA VAL A 9 -0.45 6.34 0.67
C VAL A 9 -1.73 6.19 -0.12
N HIS A 10 -2.16 4.94 -0.32
CA HIS A 10 -3.33 4.59 -1.11
C HIS A 10 -4.35 3.84 -0.27
N CYS A 11 -5.57 3.70 -0.80
CA CYS A 11 -6.46 2.61 -0.43
C CYS A 11 -6.43 1.56 -1.53
N THR A 12 -6.78 0.32 -1.20
CA THR A 12 -6.85 -0.75 -2.21
C THR A 12 -8.09 -0.65 -3.09
N ALA A 13 -9.04 0.23 -2.73
CA ALA A 13 -10.34 0.36 -3.39
C ALA A 13 -11.05 -1.00 -3.47
N SER A 14 -11.02 -1.73 -2.38
CA SER A 14 -11.57 -3.08 -2.26
C SER A 14 -12.39 -3.20 -0.98
N SER A 15 -13.03 -4.37 -0.80
CA SER A 15 -13.61 -4.72 0.48
C SER A 15 -12.55 -4.66 1.58
N GLN A 16 -12.91 -4.10 2.73
CA GLN A 16 -12.02 -4.05 3.90
C GLN A 16 -11.69 -5.45 4.44
N LYS A 17 -12.46 -6.46 4.05
CA LYS A 17 -12.26 -7.86 4.46
C LYS A 17 -11.16 -8.57 3.65
N TRP A 18 -10.67 -7.96 2.59
CA TRP A 18 -9.62 -8.56 1.77
C TRP A 18 -8.32 -8.71 2.57
N GLY A 19 -7.59 -9.78 2.26
CA GLY A 19 -6.23 -9.98 2.75
C GLY A 19 -5.24 -9.95 1.60
N VAL A 20 -4.00 -10.35 1.90
CA VAL A 20 -2.89 -10.35 0.93
C VAL A 20 -3.19 -11.26 -0.26
N LYS A 21 -3.83 -12.41 -0.01
CA LYS A 21 -4.15 -13.36 -1.09
C LYS A 21 -5.03 -12.74 -2.17
N GLU A 22 -6.09 -12.03 -1.76
CA GLU A 22 -7.03 -11.39 -2.69
C GLU A 22 -6.32 -10.30 -3.50
N LEU A 23 -5.41 -9.56 -2.87
CA LEU A 23 -4.62 -8.54 -3.56
C LEU A 23 -3.67 -9.17 -4.59
N TRP A 24 -2.99 -10.26 -4.25
CA TRP A 24 -2.14 -10.97 -5.20
C TRP A 24 -2.94 -11.52 -6.38
N ASP A 25 -4.12 -12.07 -6.13
CA ASP A 25 -5.01 -12.56 -7.19
C ASP A 25 -5.41 -11.42 -8.13
N GLU A 26 -5.69 -10.23 -7.58
CA GLU A 26 -6.04 -9.04 -8.37
C GLU A 26 -4.87 -8.60 -9.27
N PHE A 27 -3.64 -8.57 -8.73
CA PHE A 27 -2.47 -8.18 -9.53
C PHE A 27 -2.16 -9.19 -10.62
N LYS A 28 -2.33 -10.48 -10.34
CA LYS A 28 -2.19 -11.54 -11.35
C LYS A 28 -3.22 -11.40 -12.46
N ARG A 29 -4.46 -11.08 -12.09
CA ARG A 29 -5.54 -10.84 -13.05
C ARG A 29 -5.21 -9.69 -13.99
N LYS A 30 -4.53 -8.65 -13.49
CA LYS A 30 -4.07 -7.50 -14.28
C LYS A 30 -2.82 -7.81 -15.10
N GLY A 31 -2.21 -8.96 -14.92
CA GLY A 31 -0.98 -9.34 -15.63
C GLY A 31 0.28 -8.66 -15.12
N TRP A 32 0.26 -8.14 -13.90
CA TRP A 32 1.43 -7.46 -13.33
C TRP A 32 2.43 -8.47 -12.75
N LYS A 33 3.73 -8.27 -13.02
CA LYS A 33 4.81 -9.05 -12.41
C LYS A 33 5.04 -8.65 -10.97
N ASN A 34 5.03 -7.34 -10.69
CA ASN A 34 5.21 -6.79 -9.35
C ASN A 34 3.89 -6.26 -8.82
N PRO A 35 3.68 -6.33 -7.49
CA PRO A 35 2.45 -5.78 -6.91
C PRO A 35 2.41 -4.26 -7.03
N GLY A 36 1.23 -3.69 -6.80
CA GLY A 36 1.04 -2.24 -6.82
C GLY A 36 1.61 -1.54 -5.59
N TYR A 37 1.90 -2.27 -4.52
CA TYR A 37 2.31 -1.69 -3.24
C TYR A 37 3.51 -2.44 -2.66
N HIS A 38 4.36 -1.72 -1.92
CA HIS A 38 5.42 -2.31 -1.11
C HIS A 38 4.88 -2.88 0.19
N TYR A 39 3.92 -2.15 0.80
CA TYR A 39 3.27 -2.56 2.05
C TYR A 39 1.77 -2.41 1.92
N VAL A 40 1.04 -3.33 2.55
CA VAL A 40 -0.40 -3.19 2.75
C VAL A 40 -0.72 -3.38 4.21
N ILE A 41 -1.75 -2.69 4.69
CA ILE A 41 -2.20 -2.75 6.08
C ILE A 41 -3.62 -3.28 6.07
N THR A 42 -3.82 -4.48 6.59
CA THR A 42 -5.12 -5.11 6.67
C THR A 42 -5.96 -4.51 7.80
N LYS A 43 -7.25 -4.85 7.82
CA LYS A 43 -8.25 -4.29 8.74
C LYS A 43 -7.81 -4.32 10.21
N ASP A 44 -7.13 -5.36 10.62
CA ASP A 44 -6.63 -5.57 11.99
C ASP A 44 -5.37 -4.76 12.31
N GLY A 45 -4.86 -3.99 11.37
CA GLY A 45 -3.64 -3.20 11.52
C GLY A 45 -2.36 -3.96 11.20
N ALA A 46 -2.45 -5.22 10.78
CA ALA A 46 -1.26 -5.99 10.42
C ALA A 46 -0.59 -5.38 9.17
N ILE A 47 0.72 -5.18 9.24
CA ILE A 47 1.52 -4.63 8.14
C ILE A 47 2.15 -5.79 7.38
N HIS A 48 1.86 -5.88 6.08
CA HIS A 48 2.38 -6.93 5.22
C HIS A 48 3.29 -6.33 4.16
N GLN A 49 4.53 -6.78 4.09
CA GLN A 49 5.44 -6.37 3.01
C GLN A 49 5.21 -7.28 1.81
N MET A 50 4.80 -6.67 0.70
CA MET A 50 4.51 -7.39 -0.54
C MET A 50 5.69 -7.36 -1.52
N LEU A 51 6.59 -6.42 -1.36
CA LEU A 51 7.71 -6.22 -2.28
C LEU A 51 8.89 -5.60 -1.53
N PRO A 52 10.13 -6.05 -1.76
CA PRO A 52 11.30 -5.39 -1.19
C PRO A 52 11.38 -3.93 -1.66
N LEU A 53 11.90 -3.05 -0.78
CA LEU A 53 11.97 -1.61 -1.08
C LEU A 53 12.91 -1.28 -2.25
N GLU A 54 13.86 -2.15 -2.56
CA GLU A 54 14.78 -1.99 -3.69
C GLU A 54 14.07 -2.18 -5.03
N MET A 55 12.91 -2.82 -5.04
CA MET A 55 12.14 -3.10 -6.26
C MET A 55 11.08 -2.04 -6.49
N VAL A 56 10.73 -1.83 -7.75
CA VAL A 56 9.73 -0.83 -8.15
C VAL A 56 8.34 -1.47 -8.14
N SER A 57 7.39 -0.85 -7.42
CA SER A 57 6.00 -1.29 -7.42
C SER A 57 5.20 -0.56 -8.49
N ASN A 58 3.97 -1.01 -8.76
CA ASN A 58 3.10 -0.47 -9.82
C ASN A 58 2.01 0.47 -9.27
N GLY A 59 2.33 1.28 -8.25
CA GLY A 59 1.35 2.11 -7.55
C GLY A 59 0.94 3.38 -8.29
N VAL A 60 1.89 4.15 -8.81
CA VAL A 60 1.64 5.44 -9.49
C VAL A 60 2.49 5.53 -10.75
N LYS A 61 1.83 5.48 -11.91
CA LYS A 61 2.51 5.57 -13.20
C LYS A 61 3.34 6.85 -13.30
N GLY A 62 4.59 6.73 -13.73
CA GLY A 62 5.50 7.84 -13.91
C GLY A 62 6.32 8.21 -12.67
N TYR A 63 5.95 7.73 -11.48
CA TYR A 63 6.63 8.04 -10.22
C TYR A 63 7.17 6.80 -9.50
N ASN A 64 6.90 5.61 -10.02
CA ASN A 64 7.20 4.36 -9.31
C ASN A 64 8.69 4.16 -9.04
N SER A 65 9.55 4.56 -9.97
CA SER A 65 11.01 4.36 -9.83
C SER A 65 11.62 5.10 -8.64
N THR A 66 10.98 6.16 -8.15
CA THR A 66 11.47 7.00 -7.04
C THR A 66 10.55 6.98 -5.83
N SER A 67 9.62 6.01 -5.75
CA SER A 67 8.58 6.03 -4.74
C SER A 67 8.46 4.71 -3.98
N ILE A 68 7.94 4.82 -2.76
CA ILE A 68 7.42 3.70 -1.98
C ILE A 68 5.90 3.86 -1.95
N ASN A 69 5.19 2.76 -2.21
CA ASN A 69 3.73 2.74 -2.21
C ASN A 69 3.21 1.90 -1.05
N ILE A 70 2.36 2.51 -0.23
CA ILE A 70 1.69 1.87 0.91
C ILE A 70 0.19 1.96 0.67
N ALA A 71 -0.55 0.91 1.01
CA ALA A 71 -2.01 0.93 0.94
C ALA A 71 -2.63 0.36 2.20
N TYR A 72 -3.76 0.95 2.62
CA TYR A 72 -4.63 0.26 3.58
C TYR A 72 -5.70 -0.50 2.79
N VAL A 73 -6.09 -1.66 3.31
CA VAL A 73 -7.13 -2.48 2.68
C VAL A 73 -8.49 -1.88 2.99
N GLY A 74 -9.22 -1.51 1.95
CA GLY A 74 -10.52 -0.86 2.06
C GLY A 74 -10.69 0.23 1.04
N GLY A 75 -11.43 1.28 1.42
CA GLY A 75 -11.63 2.48 0.60
C GLY A 75 -12.93 2.50 -0.18
N ILE A 76 -13.73 1.44 -0.12
CA ILE A 76 -15.08 1.42 -0.70
C ILE A 76 -16.07 0.83 0.29
N ASP A 77 -17.32 1.28 0.21
CA ASP A 77 -18.43 0.74 1.02
C ASP A 77 -19.05 -0.48 0.32
N SER A 78 -20.11 -1.03 0.94
CA SER A 78 -20.82 -2.21 0.40
C SER A 78 -21.45 -1.97 -0.99
N LYS A 79 -21.62 -0.71 -1.38
CA LYS A 79 -22.18 -0.31 -2.68
C LYS A 79 -21.11 0.06 -3.69
N GLY A 80 -19.82 -0.08 -3.34
CA GLY A 80 -18.70 0.25 -4.20
C GLY A 80 -18.35 1.74 -4.26
N LYS A 81 -18.93 2.56 -3.38
CA LYS A 81 -18.63 4.00 -3.33
C LYS A 81 -17.36 4.25 -2.54
N ALA A 82 -16.56 5.25 -2.97
CA ALA A 82 -15.37 5.67 -2.25
C ALA A 82 -15.72 6.15 -0.85
N VAL A 83 -14.99 5.66 0.16
CA VAL A 83 -15.19 6.02 1.56
C VAL A 83 -13.87 5.86 2.32
N ASP A 84 -13.65 6.71 3.32
CA ASP A 84 -12.53 6.52 4.24
C ASP A 84 -13.01 5.62 5.39
N ASN A 85 -12.71 4.32 5.27
CA ASN A 85 -13.10 3.32 6.27
C ASN A 85 -11.91 2.74 7.02
N ARG A 86 -10.80 3.50 7.12
CA ARG A 86 -9.63 3.07 7.90
C ARG A 86 -10.04 2.79 9.34
N THR A 87 -9.68 1.61 9.84
CA THR A 87 -9.85 1.29 11.26
C THR A 87 -8.84 2.08 12.09
N LYS A 88 -9.08 2.16 13.40
CA LYS A 88 -8.11 2.76 14.33
C LYS A 88 -6.76 2.03 14.22
N GLU A 89 -6.81 0.70 14.15
CA GLU A 89 -5.62 -0.14 14.04
C GLU A 89 -4.85 0.14 12.75
N GLN A 90 -5.56 0.36 11.63
CA GLN A 90 -4.93 0.74 10.36
C GLN A 90 -4.27 2.12 10.46
N LYS A 91 -4.94 3.10 11.08
CA LYS A 91 -4.39 4.45 11.26
C LYS A 91 -3.13 4.42 12.11
N ASP A 92 -3.14 3.68 13.21
CA ASP A 92 -1.99 3.56 14.11
C ASP A 92 -0.80 2.91 13.39
N SER A 93 -1.05 1.83 12.66
CA SER A 93 -0.01 1.13 11.91
C SER A 93 0.56 1.99 10.78
N LEU A 94 -0.30 2.74 10.09
CA LEU A 94 0.12 3.64 9.02
C LEU A 94 1.08 4.72 9.55
N VAL A 95 0.74 5.34 10.69
CA VAL A 95 1.60 6.36 11.32
C VAL A 95 2.95 5.74 11.70
N THR A 96 2.93 4.56 12.33
CA THR A 96 4.16 3.87 12.73
C THR A 96 5.04 3.56 11.53
N LEU A 97 4.46 3.02 10.45
CA LEU A 97 5.20 2.67 9.24
C LEU A 97 5.77 3.92 8.56
N LEU A 98 4.98 5.00 8.47
CA LEU A 98 5.43 6.26 7.86
C LEU A 98 6.60 6.86 8.64
N LYS A 99 6.57 6.81 9.97
CA LYS A 99 7.68 7.29 10.80
C LYS A 99 8.95 6.49 10.55
N GLN A 100 8.85 5.17 10.46
CA GLN A 100 9.99 4.28 10.18
C GLN A 100 10.57 4.57 8.80
N LEU A 101 9.73 4.69 7.77
CA LEU A 101 10.17 4.96 6.41
C LEU A 101 10.76 6.35 6.25
N LYS A 102 10.18 7.36 6.92
CA LYS A 102 10.70 8.73 6.88
C LYS A 102 12.07 8.81 7.54
N LYS A 103 12.31 8.03 8.59
CA LYS A 103 13.61 7.96 9.25
C LYS A 103 14.66 7.35 8.31
N LYS A 104 14.28 6.31 7.55
CA LYS A 104 15.17 5.64 6.59
C LYS A 104 15.40 6.48 5.32
N TYR A 105 14.37 7.22 4.89
CA TYR A 105 14.38 8.03 3.67
C TYR A 105 13.94 9.46 4.00
N PRO A 106 14.80 10.25 4.64
CA PRO A 106 14.41 11.58 5.16
C PRO A 106 14.03 12.59 4.07
N ASN A 107 14.42 12.34 2.81
CA ASN A 107 14.08 13.22 1.70
C ASN A 107 12.74 12.86 1.02
N ALA A 108 12.09 11.83 1.49
CA ALA A 108 10.80 11.41 0.95
C ALA A 108 9.64 12.25 1.50
#